data_104044226720cef036463c6e6a597065
#
_entry.id   104044226720cef036463c6e6a597065
#
_cell.length_a   1.000
_cell.length_b   1.000
_cell.length_c   1.000
_cell.angle_alpha   90.00
_cell.angle_beta   90.00
_cell.angle_gamma   90.00
#
_symmetry.space_group_name_H-M   'P 1'
#
loop_
_entity.id
_entity.type
_entity.pdbx_description
1 polymer ?
#
loop_
_entity_poly.entity_id
_entity_poly.type
_entity_poly.pdbx_seq_one_letter_code
_entity_poly.pdbx_strand_id
1 'polypeptide(L)'
;MEFYKCKHFKIEELVDPETFAKFGEGSWMLFTPQVLRSADAIRGYFNRACVINDWKWGGARKWSGFRPRLCSIGASFSQHRLGNGIDMLIDAIPAASARKEIIAHKDDLFTDIMCLEDDVGWLHFDCRNIPDRIRIVKP
;
A
#
# COMPACT_ATOMS: atom_id res chain seq x y z
N MET A 1 9.80 13.30 -17.77
CA MET A 1 9.82 12.07 -16.94
C MET A 1 8.41 11.83 -16.41
N GLU A 2 7.89 10.64 -16.61
CA GLU A 2 6.56 10.29 -16.15
C GLU A 2 6.62 9.59 -14.80
N PHE A 3 5.64 9.84 -13.96
CA PHE A 3 5.45 9.08 -12.72
C PHE A 3 5.01 7.67 -13.05
N TYR A 4 5.44 6.69 -12.24
CA TYR A 4 4.77 5.40 -12.27
C TYR A 4 3.32 5.57 -11.81
N LYS A 5 2.41 5.03 -12.57
CA LYS A 5 0.98 4.98 -12.23
C LYS A 5 0.54 3.54 -12.16
N CYS A 6 -0.22 3.20 -11.13
CA CYS A 6 -0.75 1.84 -11.01
C CYS A 6 -1.62 1.46 -12.21
N LYS A 7 -1.53 0.21 -12.61
CA LYS A 7 -2.36 -0.39 -13.65
C LYS A 7 -3.74 -0.78 -13.12
N HIS A 8 -3.82 -1.09 -11.84
CA HIS A 8 -5.02 -1.66 -11.22
C HIS A 8 -5.72 -0.72 -10.24
N PHE A 9 -5.13 0.42 -9.94
CA PHE A 9 -5.67 1.37 -8.96
C PHE A 9 -5.74 2.77 -9.53
N LYS A 10 -6.80 3.50 -9.17
CA LYS A 10 -6.90 4.93 -9.41
C LYS A 10 -6.25 5.68 -8.26
N ILE A 11 -5.79 6.90 -8.51
CA ILE A 11 -5.10 7.68 -7.47
C ILE A 11 -5.99 7.97 -6.26
N GLU A 12 -7.30 8.11 -6.45
CA GLU A 12 -8.27 8.30 -5.38
C GLU A 12 -8.32 7.12 -4.39
N GLU A 13 -7.90 5.95 -4.83
CA GLU A 13 -7.79 4.78 -3.95
C GLU A 13 -6.53 4.79 -3.08
N LEU A 14 -5.60 5.70 -3.35
CA LEU A 14 -4.27 5.73 -2.71
C LEU A 14 -4.04 6.94 -1.83
N VAL A 15 -4.82 8.01 -2.00
CA VAL A 15 -4.68 9.25 -1.22
C VAL A 15 -6.01 9.62 -0.57
N ASP A 16 -5.93 10.50 0.43
CA ASP A 16 -7.10 11.06 1.10
C ASP A 16 -7.77 12.17 0.27
N PRO A 17 -9.01 12.58 0.62
CA PRO A 17 -9.73 13.61 -0.13
C PRO A 17 -9.00 14.95 -0.24
N GLU A 18 -8.36 15.40 0.84
CA GLU A 18 -7.66 16.70 0.83
C GLU A 18 -6.43 16.67 -0.06
N THR A 19 -5.65 15.60 0.01
CA THR A 19 -4.48 15.40 -0.86
C THR A 19 -4.90 15.34 -2.32
N PHE A 20 -5.97 14.61 -2.62
CA PHE A 20 -6.49 14.54 -3.99
C PHE A 20 -6.98 15.91 -4.48
N ALA A 21 -7.69 16.66 -3.65
CA ALA A 21 -8.15 17.99 -4.01
C ALA A 21 -6.98 18.95 -4.33
N LYS A 22 -5.86 18.79 -3.60
CA LYS A 22 -4.68 19.65 -3.76
C LYS A 22 -3.84 19.28 -4.98
N PHE A 23 -3.59 18.01 -5.22
CA PHE A 23 -2.65 17.53 -6.23
C PHE A 23 -3.29 16.78 -7.41
N GLY A 24 -4.52 16.30 -7.27
CA GLY A 24 -5.20 15.51 -8.30
C GLY A 24 -4.33 14.35 -8.79
N GLU A 25 -4.22 14.19 -10.09
CA GLU A 25 -3.35 13.18 -10.71
C GLU A 25 -1.86 13.35 -10.36
N GLY A 26 -1.44 14.54 -9.99
CA GLY A 26 -0.07 14.77 -9.50
C GLY A 26 0.24 14.04 -8.19
N SER A 27 -0.76 13.52 -7.48
CA SER A 27 -0.57 12.76 -6.25
C SER A 27 0.28 11.50 -6.43
N TRP A 28 0.42 10.99 -7.65
CA TRP A 28 1.32 9.87 -7.92
C TRP A 28 2.76 10.16 -7.49
N MET A 29 3.18 11.42 -7.52
CA MET A 29 4.53 11.83 -7.11
C MET A 29 4.82 11.59 -5.61
N LEU A 30 3.77 11.40 -4.80
CA LEU A 30 3.91 11.20 -3.35
C LEU A 30 4.33 9.77 -2.99
N PHE A 31 4.37 8.87 -3.96
CA PHE A 31 4.67 7.46 -3.74
C PHE A 31 6.00 7.06 -4.34
N THR A 32 6.65 6.09 -3.70
CA THR A 32 7.78 5.41 -4.33
C THR A 32 7.26 4.48 -5.44
N PRO A 33 7.97 4.36 -6.56
CA PRO A 33 7.57 3.41 -7.60
C PRO A 33 7.49 1.97 -7.10
N GLN A 34 8.33 1.61 -6.14
CA GLN A 34 8.37 0.26 -5.56
C GLN A 34 7.06 -0.14 -4.90
N VAL A 35 6.48 0.76 -4.07
CA VAL A 35 5.21 0.43 -3.39
C VAL A 35 4.05 0.34 -4.37
N LEU A 36 4.06 1.17 -5.41
CA LEU A 36 3.02 1.14 -6.44
C LEU A 36 3.11 -0.14 -7.29
N ARG A 37 4.32 -0.54 -7.68
CA ARG A 37 4.52 -1.82 -8.38
C ARG A 37 4.10 -3.00 -7.52
N SER A 38 4.39 -2.93 -6.22
CA SER A 38 3.99 -3.98 -5.28
C SER A 38 2.47 -4.11 -5.17
N ALA A 39 1.75 -2.98 -5.11
CA ALA A 39 0.29 -2.99 -5.12
C ALA A 39 -0.28 -3.64 -6.38
N ASP A 40 0.26 -3.30 -7.54
CA ASP A 40 -0.14 -3.91 -8.82
C ASP A 40 0.18 -5.41 -8.86
N ALA A 41 1.35 -5.81 -8.36
CA ALA A 41 1.75 -7.21 -8.31
C ALA A 41 0.80 -8.05 -7.43
N ILE A 42 0.41 -7.53 -6.28
CA ILE A 42 -0.54 -8.19 -5.37
C ILE A 42 -1.89 -8.33 -6.07
N ARG A 43 -2.41 -7.24 -6.65
CA ARG A 43 -3.70 -7.25 -7.34
C ARG A 43 -3.70 -8.26 -8.50
N GLY A 44 -2.63 -8.31 -9.27
CA GLY A 44 -2.49 -9.24 -10.39
C GLY A 44 -2.37 -10.69 -9.94
N TYR A 45 -1.59 -10.95 -8.91
CA TYR A 45 -1.35 -12.31 -8.41
C TYR A 45 -2.62 -12.95 -7.86
N PHE A 46 -3.31 -12.28 -6.95
CA PHE A 46 -4.53 -12.82 -6.36
C PHE A 46 -5.72 -12.76 -7.31
N ASN A 47 -5.69 -11.87 -8.28
CA ASN A 47 -6.77 -11.66 -9.25
C ASN A 47 -8.14 -11.48 -8.58
N ARG A 48 -8.16 -10.67 -7.53
CA ARG A 48 -9.34 -10.34 -6.73
C ARG A 48 -9.42 -8.85 -6.52
N ALA A 49 -10.63 -8.34 -6.31
CA ALA A 49 -10.82 -6.95 -5.94
C ALA A 49 -10.02 -6.61 -4.68
N CYS A 50 -9.32 -5.49 -4.69
CA CYS A 50 -8.55 -5.00 -3.56
C CYS A 50 -9.03 -3.61 -3.19
N VAL A 51 -9.13 -3.33 -1.88
CA VAL A 51 -9.50 -2.02 -1.35
C VAL A 51 -8.32 -1.45 -0.59
N ILE A 52 -7.92 -0.24 -0.94
CA ILE A 52 -6.97 0.58 -0.18
C ILE A 52 -7.79 1.69 0.48
N ASN A 53 -8.14 2.75 -0.23
CA ASN A 53 -9.12 3.75 0.22
C ASN A 53 -10.41 3.63 -0.58
N ASP A 54 -11.56 3.88 0.06
CA ASP A 54 -12.86 3.79 -0.60
C ASP A 54 -13.74 5.04 -0.39
N TRP A 55 -13.15 6.12 0.14
CA TRP A 55 -13.87 7.36 0.42
C TRP A 55 -14.56 7.95 -0.82
N LYS A 56 -13.96 7.78 -2.00
CA LYS A 56 -14.52 8.29 -3.27
C LYS A 56 -15.86 7.66 -3.60
N TRP A 57 -16.09 6.43 -3.14
CA TRP A 57 -17.29 5.64 -3.39
C TRP A 57 -18.16 5.47 -2.15
N GLY A 58 -18.04 6.36 -1.17
CA GLY A 58 -18.90 6.40 0.01
C GLY A 58 -18.42 5.63 1.22
N GLY A 59 -17.25 5.01 1.17
CA GLY A 59 -16.65 4.32 2.30
C GLY A 59 -15.92 5.26 3.26
N ALA A 60 -15.42 4.70 4.36
CA ALA A 60 -14.74 5.46 5.43
C ALA A 60 -13.21 5.38 5.35
N ARG A 61 -12.64 4.55 4.49
CA ARG A 61 -11.20 4.35 4.39
C ARG A 61 -10.55 5.48 3.59
N LYS A 62 -9.64 6.20 4.22
CA LYS A 62 -8.91 7.33 3.58
C LYS A 62 -7.44 7.42 3.98
N TRP A 63 -6.98 6.58 4.92
CA TRP A 63 -5.62 6.62 5.44
C TRP A 63 -4.82 5.34 5.18
N SER A 64 -5.28 4.51 4.27
CA SER A 64 -4.65 3.22 3.98
C SER A 64 -3.53 3.31 2.94
N GLY A 65 -3.46 4.39 2.19
CA GLY A 65 -2.36 4.73 1.29
C GLY A 65 -1.45 5.80 1.89
N PHE A 66 -1.30 6.91 1.21
CA PHE A 66 -0.52 8.05 1.69
C PHE A 66 -1.19 8.70 2.90
N ARG A 67 -0.37 9.09 3.88
CA ARG A 67 -0.79 9.87 5.05
C ARG A 67 -0.02 11.19 5.07
N PRO A 68 -0.72 12.34 4.94
CA PRO A 68 -0.05 13.62 5.00
C PRO A 68 0.55 13.88 6.38
N ARG A 69 1.50 14.81 6.46
CA ARG A 69 2.24 15.12 7.70
C ARG A 69 1.34 15.42 8.89
N LEU A 70 0.20 16.08 8.67
CA LEU A 70 -0.72 16.48 9.73
C LEU A 70 -1.72 15.38 10.12
N CYS A 71 -1.70 14.23 9.44
CA CYS A 71 -2.52 13.09 9.83
C CYS A 71 -2.07 12.58 11.20
N SER A 72 -3.02 12.42 12.13
CA SER A 72 -2.75 11.94 13.48
C SER A 72 -2.69 10.40 13.58
N ILE A 73 -3.03 9.70 12.49
CA ILE A 73 -3.06 8.25 12.46
C ILE A 73 -1.65 7.69 12.23
N GLY A 74 -1.25 6.72 13.07
CA GLY A 74 0.01 6.02 12.96
C GLY A 74 1.21 6.77 13.51
N ALA A 75 2.38 6.16 13.40
CA ALA A 75 3.63 6.70 13.90
C ALA A 75 4.12 7.90 13.06
N SER A 76 4.90 8.78 13.70
CA SER A 76 5.46 9.97 13.05
C SER A 76 6.34 9.66 11.85
N PHE A 77 7.05 8.52 11.85
CA PHE A 77 7.89 8.05 10.76
C PHE A 77 7.30 6.82 10.05
N SER A 78 5.97 6.72 10.04
CA SER A 78 5.27 5.66 9.32
C SER A 78 5.64 5.65 7.83
N GLN A 79 5.78 4.47 7.26
CA GLN A 79 6.00 4.31 5.81
C GLN A 79 4.87 4.91 4.97
N HIS A 80 3.66 4.98 5.49
CA HIS A 80 2.54 5.68 4.85
C HIS A 80 2.84 7.17 4.62
N ARG A 81 3.50 7.83 5.57
CA ARG A 81 3.88 9.25 5.46
C ARG A 81 5.01 9.48 4.46
N LEU A 82 5.79 8.46 4.18
CA LEU A 82 6.88 8.49 3.21
C LEU A 82 6.42 8.07 1.80
N GLY A 83 5.13 7.78 1.62
CA GLY A 83 4.61 7.29 0.35
C GLY A 83 5.15 5.90 -0.01
N ASN A 84 5.47 5.09 0.98
CA ASN A 84 6.19 3.83 0.79
C ASN A 84 5.51 2.64 1.49
N GLY A 85 4.32 2.82 2.05
CA GLY A 85 3.53 1.80 2.72
C GLY A 85 2.07 1.88 2.33
N ILE A 86 1.43 0.73 2.25
CA ILE A 86 0.02 0.58 1.88
C ILE A 86 -0.62 -0.48 2.77
N ASP A 87 -1.84 -0.20 3.21
CA ASP A 87 -2.74 -1.17 3.84
C ASP A 87 -3.81 -1.57 2.83
N MET A 88 -4.05 -2.85 2.67
CA MET A 88 -4.94 -3.37 1.63
C MET A 88 -5.84 -4.47 2.19
N LEU A 89 -7.08 -4.48 1.76
CA LEU A 89 -8.00 -5.61 1.92
C LEU A 89 -8.15 -6.30 0.57
N ILE A 90 -8.05 -7.62 0.56
CA ILE A 90 -8.21 -8.43 -0.65
C ILE A 90 -9.49 -9.24 -0.50
N ASP A 91 -10.39 -9.14 -1.47
CA ASP A 91 -11.65 -9.87 -1.44
C ASP A 91 -11.43 -11.37 -1.29
N ALA A 92 -12.09 -11.98 -0.32
CA ALA A 92 -12.05 -13.41 -0.01
C ALA A 92 -10.67 -13.97 0.38
N ILE A 93 -9.63 -13.13 0.52
CA ILE A 93 -8.30 -13.57 0.95
C ILE A 93 -7.97 -12.94 2.31
N PRO A 94 -7.92 -13.74 3.39
CA PRO A 94 -7.50 -13.23 4.69
C PRO A 94 -6.09 -12.67 4.66
N ALA A 95 -5.82 -11.63 5.45
CA ALA A 95 -4.51 -10.99 5.49
C ALA A 95 -3.38 -11.97 5.82
N ALA A 96 -3.62 -12.90 6.73
CA ALA A 96 -2.62 -13.92 7.08
C ALA A 96 -2.27 -14.82 5.89
N SER A 97 -3.26 -15.20 5.08
CA SER A 97 -3.04 -15.98 3.86
C SER A 97 -2.26 -15.19 2.81
N ALA A 98 -2.60 -13.92 2.65
CA ALA A 98 -1.88 -13.03 1.72
C ALA A 98 -0.41 -12.87 2.12
N ARG A 99 -0.12 -12.69 3.41
CA ARG A 99 1.26 -12.61 3.92
C ARG A 99 2.07 -13.86 3.60
N LYS A 100 1.47 -15.04 3.77
CA LYS A 100 2.15 -16.31 3.44
C LYS A 100 2.53 -16.40 1.97
N GLU A 101 1.63 -16.01 1.08
CA GLU A 101 1.89 -16.01 -0.37
C GLU A 101 2.97 -15.02 -0.75
N ILE A 102 2.96 -13.83 -0.14
CA ILE A 102 3.98 -12.82 -0.40
C ILE A 102 5.36 -13.32 0.04
N ILE A 103 5.46 -13.93 1.21
CA ILE A 103 6.73 -14.50 1.70
C ILE A 103 7.21 -15.62 0.78
N ALA A 104 6.31 -16.49 0.34
CA ALA A 104 6.64 -17.61 -0.54
C ALA A 104 7.18 -17.15 -1.91
N HIS A 105 6.71 -16.01 -2.41
CA HIS A 105 7.09 -15.45 -3.72
C HIS A 105 7.91 -14.16 -3.61
N LYS A 106 8.60 -13.96 -2.48
CA LYS A 106 9.39 -12.76 -2.24
C LYS A 106 10.45 -12.52 -3.31
N ASP A 107 11.09 -13.58 -3.77
CA ASP A 107 12.24 -13.48 -4.67
C ASP A 107 11.87 -13.45 -6.15
N ASP A 108 10.63 -13.76 -6.51
CA ASP A 108 10.19 -13.80 -7.91
C ASP A 108 9.08 -12.78 -8.24
N LEU A 109 8.08 -12.64 -7.39
CA LEU A 109 6.90 -11.81 -7.69
C LEU A 109 6.82 -10.53 -6.87
N PHE A 110 7.31 -10.54 -5.64
CA PHE A 110 7.16 -9.43 -4.69
C PHE A 110 8.53 -8.90 -4.23
N THR A 111 9.43 -8.71 -5.17
CA THR A 111 10.84 -8.39 -4.90
C THR A 111 11.04 -7.05 -4.19
N ASP A 112 10.13 -6.10 -4.36
CA ASP A 112 10.21 -4.77 -3.74
C ASP A 112 9.65 -4.73 -2.32
N ILE A 113 8.84 -5.72 -1.91
CA ILE A 113 8.26 -5.74 -0.56
C ILE A 113 9.32 -6.15 0.45
N MET A 114 9.56 -5.30 1.43
CA MET A 114 10.60 -5.52 2.44
C MET A 114 10.04 -5.65 3.85
N CYS A 115 8.78 -5.28 4.08
CA CYS A 115 8.16 -5.37 5.40
C CYS A 115 6.68 -5.72 5.29
N LEU A 116 6.24 -6.59 6.19
CA LEU A 116 4.83 -6.92 6.42
C LEU A 116 4.51 -6.71 7.90
N GLU A 117 3.29 -6.29 8.20
CA GLU A 117 2.80 -6.17 9.58
C GLU A 117 1.92 -7.38 9.91
N ASP A 118 2.26 -8.07 10.98
CA ASP A 118 1.51 -9.23 11.47
C ASP A 118 0.47 -8.83 12.52
N ASP A 119 -0.40 -9.77 12.88
CA ASP A 119 -1.44 -9.59 13.90
C ASP A 119 -2.43 -8.45 13.63
N VAL A 120 -2.65 -8.12 12.34
CA VAL A 120 -3.64 -7.15 11.90
C VAL A 120 -4.57 -7.76 10.87
N GLY A 121 -5.80 -7.25 10.79
CA GLY A 121 -6.83 -7.75 9.88
C GLY A 121 -6.73 -7.24 8.44
N TRP A 122 -5.69 -6.47 8.14
CA TRP A 122 -5.41 -5.97 6.79
C TRP A 122 -4.01 -6.39 6.37
N LEU A 123 -3.74 -6.31 5.08
CA LEU A 123 -2.40 -6.53 4.55
C LEU A 123 -1.64 -5.21 4.53
N HIS A 124 -0.76 -5.00 5.50
CA HIS A 124 0.24 -3.93 5.43
C HIS A 124 1.48 -4.45 4.73
N PHE A 125 1.94 -3.72 3.73
CA PHE A 125 3.24 -3.95 3.10
C PHE A 125 3.93 -2.63 2.86
N ASP A 126 5.25 -2.65 2.96
CA ASP A 126 6.06 -1.49 2.61
C ASP A 126 7.39 -1.91 2.01
N CYS A 127 8.03 -0.93 1.36
CA CYS A 127 9.26 -1.13 0.60
C CYS A 127 10.44 -0.43 1.25
N ARG A 128 10.48 -0.38 2.59
CA ARG A 128 11.55 0.26 3.34
C ARG A 128 12.92 -0.28 2.96
N ASN A 129 13.92 0.58 3.04
CA ASN A 129 15.29 0.19 2.70
C ASN A 129 15.94 -0.54 3.89
N ILE A 130 15.91 -1.87 3.84
CA ILE A 130 16.57 -2.75 4.81
C ILE A 130 17.31 -3.87 4.07
N PRO A 131 18.35 -4.48 4.69
CA PRO A 131 19.09 -5.55 4.01
C PRO A 131 18.27 -6.84 3.86
N ASP A 132 18.36 -7.41 2.70
CA ASP A 132 18.11 -8.79 2.21
C ASP A 132 16.93 -9.62 2.72
N ARG A 133 16.20 -9.24 3.74
CA ARG A 133 15.11 -10.04 4.27
C ARG A 133 13.84 -9.26 4.41
N ILE A 134 12.75 -9.93 4.10
CA ILE A 134 11.46 -9.40 4.48
C ILE A 134 11.37 -9.35 6.01
N ARG A 135 11.04 -8.18 6.55
CA ARG A 135 10.84 -7.97 7.98
C ARG A 135 9.37 -8.17 8.30
N ILE A 136 9.10 -8.89 9.39
CA ILE A 136 7.77 -9.01 9.95
C ILE A 136 7.73 -8.17 11.23
N VAL A 137 6.82 -7.20 11.28
CA VAL A 137 6.63 -6.33 12.45
C VAL A 137 5.26 -6.54 13.05
N LYS A 138 5.09 -6.14 14.30
CA LYS A 138 3.80 -6.18 14.99
C LYS A 138 3.30 -4.75 15.21
N PRO A 139 1.97 -4.56 15.32
CA PRO A 139 1.39 -3.25 15.56
C PRO A 139 1.82 -2.64 16.90
#